data_bbbcc255c1538e14b3f9dc7bfb1a3b0b
#
_entry.id   bbbcc255c1538e14b3f9dc7bfb1a3b0b
#
_cell.length_a   1.000
_cell.length_b   1.000
_cell.length_c   1.000
_cell.angle_alpha   90.00
_cell.angle_beta   90.00
_cell.angle_gamma   90.00
#
_symmetry.space_group_name_H-M   'P 1'
#
loop_
_entity.id
_entity.type
_entity.pdbx_description
1 polymer ?
#
loop_
_entity_poly.entity_id
_entity_poly.type
_entity_poly.pdbx_seq_one_letter_code
_entity_poly.pdbx_strand_id
1 'polypeptide(L)'
;CPHFIELGDSRRFLNIEVSRPMVRIKNLVHTSWQTASTSLESRVVISAREVFDVFCEYGETTCHPAENGSYVICIRDTCNVHIDNYYGLHGWGFQGHHGIKGLYGNRNTFNRVDFHSFGYDVFFKDLTVKGRQINLQGGNEWSIEK
;
A
#
# COMPACT_ATOMS: atom_id res chain seq x y z
N CYS A 1 20.92 4.06 -3.92
CA CYS A 1 21.14 3.31 -2.68
C CYS A 1 19.80 3.07 -2.01
N PRO A 2 19.53 1.86 -1.52
CA PRO A 2 18.34 1.64 -0.73
C PRO A 2 18.44 2.45 0.57
N HIS A 3 17.37 3.15 0.91
CA HIS A 3 17.27 3.78 2.21
C HIS A 3 16.74 2.75 3.19
N PHE A 4 17.58 2.30 4.09
CA PHE A 4 17.18 1.45 5.19
C PHE A 4 16.73 2.34 6.35
N ILE A 5 15.53 2.12 6.81
CA ILE A 5 15.04 2.71 8.04
C ILE A 5 14.90 1.57 9.04
N GLU A 6 15.89 1.43 9.91
CA GLU A 6 15.83 0.50 11.02
C GLU A 6 15.24 1.26 12.23
N LEU A 7 14.03 0.91 12.58
CA LEU A 7 13.40 1.44 13.77
C LEU A 7 13.79 0.55 14.96
N GLY A 8 14.73 1.02 15.74
CA GLY A 8 15.04 0.39 17.03
C GLY A 8 13.80 0.33 17.92
N ASP A 9 13.85 -0.57 18.85
CA ASP A 9 12.91 -0.97 19.93
C ASP A 9 11.85 0.03 20.38
N SER A 10 11.09 0.61 19.54
CA SER A 10 9.93 1.36 19.98
C SER A 10 8.74 1.05 19.11
N ARG A 11 7.66 0.76 19.73
CA ARG A 11 6.30 0.46 19.29
C ARG A 11 5.71 1.43 18.24
N ARG A 12 6.55 2.07 17.44
CA ARG A 12 6.15 3.03 16.41
C ARG A 12 6.40 2.43 15.06
N PHE A 13 5.33 2.22 14.31
CA PHE A 13 5.43 1.89 12.89
C PHE A 13 5.89 3.12 12.11
N LEU A 14 6.76 2.89 11.13
CA LEU A 14 7.01 3.93 10.15
C LEU A 14 5.72 4.21 9.41
N ASN A 15 5.29 5.45 9.43
CA ASN A 15 4.21 5.95 8.60
C ASN A 15 4.76 7.08 7.73
N ILE A 16 4.81 6.84 6.44
CA ILE A 16 5.10 7.88 5.46
C ILE A 16 3.76 8.44 5.02
N GLU A 17 3.45 9.62 5.51
CA GLU A 17 2.25 10.33 5.11
C GLU A 17 2.52 11.23 3.92
N VAL A 18 1.80 10.99 2.84
CA VAL A 18 1.86 11.79 1.62
C VAL A 18 0.69 12.77 1.64
N SER A 19 1.00 14.04 1.86
CA SER A 19 0.04 15.14 2.00
C SER A 19 0.19 16.25 0.95
N ARG A 20 0.96 15.99 -0.10
CA ARG A 20 1.15 16.94 -1.23
C ARG A 20 1.25 16.16 -2.54
N PRO A 21 0.95 16.78 -3.68
CA PRO A 21 1.06 16.15 -4.98
C PRO A 21 2.51 15.97 -5.44
N MET A 22 2.70 15.17 -6.49
CA MET A 22 3.96 14.91 -7.17
C MET A 22 5.03 14.29 -6.24
N VAL A 23 4.61 13.41 -5.34
CA VAL A 23 5.52 12.69 -4.43
C VAL A 23 5.96 11.38 -5.05
N ARG A 24 7.25 11.14 -5.04
CA ARG A 24 7.84 9.87 -5.47
C ARG A 24 8.59 9.21 -4.32
N ILE A 25 8.14 8.01 -3.95
CA ILE A 25 8.79 7.15 -2.97
C ILE A 25 9.47 6.02 -3.74
N LYS A 26 10.78 5.95 -3.64
CA LYS A 26 11.57 4.99 -4.42
C LYS A 26 12.56 4.24 -3.56
N ASN A 27 12.71 2.94 -3.84
CA ASN A 27 13.65 2.06 -3.16
C ASN A 27 13.47 2.03 -1.63
N LEU A 28 12.25 2.19 -1.16
CA LEU A 28 11.94 2.04 0.26
C LEU A 28 12.06 0.57 0.65
N VAL A 29 12.91 0.28 1.62
CA VAL A 29 12.96 -1.04 2.25
C VAL A 29 12.55 -0.87 3.71
N HIS A 30 11.47 -1.52 4.09
CA HIS A 30 10.96 -1.53 5.45
C HIS A 30 10.80 -2.96 5.94
N THR A 31 11.55 -3.31 6.96
CA THR A 31 11.47 -4.61 7.63
C THR A 31 11.17 -4.40 9.09
N SER A 32 10.22 -5.12 9.65
CA SER A 32 9.90 -5.07 11.08
C SER A 32 9.61 -6.48 11.59
N TRP A 33 10.26 -6.85 12.67
CA TRP A 33 10.08 -8.12 13.34
C TRP A 33 9.22 -8.02 14.61
N GLN A 34 8.71 -6.85 14.91
CA GLN A 34 7.94 -6.66 16.14
C GLN A 34 6.55 -7.30 16.04
N THR A 35 6.22 -8.04 17.05
CA THR A 35 4.87 -8.54 17.28
C THR A 35 3.91 -7.36 17.43
N ALA A 36 2.81 -7.41 16.70
CA ALA A 36 1.79 -6.38 16.76
C ALA A 36 1.35 -6.10 18.18
N SER A 37 1.56 -4.88 18.64
CA SER A 37 0.88 -4.39 19.83
C SER A 37 -0.60 -4.23 19.52
N THR A 38 -1.43 -4.55 20.45
CA THR A 38 -2.90 -4.53 20.35
C THR A 38 -3.53 -3.14 20.24
N SER A 39 -2.75 -2.08 20.11
CA SER A 39 -3.29 -0.73 19.92
C SER A 39 -3.53 -0.43 18.43
N LEU A 40 -4.73 0.01 18.16
CA LEU A 40 -5.31 0.28 16.83
C LEU A 40 -4.67 1.45 16.06
N GLU A 41 -3.60 2.06 16.53
CA GLU A 41 -3.05 3.26 15.92
C GLU A 41 -2.14 2.95 14.72
N SER A 42 -2.60 3.39 13.58
CA SER A 42 -1.94 3.54 12.27
C SER A 42 -0.89 2.50 11.90
N ARG A 43 -1.34 1.40 11.40
CA ARG A 43 -0.53 0.27 10.94
C ARG A 43 -0.32 0.32 9.43
N VAL A 44 -0.08 1.50 8.90
CA VAL A 44 0.13 1.73 7.47
C VAL A 44 1.54 2.24 7.25
N VAL A 45 2.27 1.63 6.33
CA VAL A 45 3.64 2.05 6.03
C VAL A 45 3.64 3.29 5.15
N ILE A 46 2.84 3.30 4.08
CA ILE A 46 2.66 4.46 3.20
C ILE A 46 1.18 4.83 3.19
N SER A 47 0.87 6.05 3.59
CA SER A 47 -0.47 6.62 3.56
C SER A 47 -0.52 7.83 2.65
N ALA A 48 -1.41 7.82 1.65
CA ALA A 48 -1.66 8.96 0.78
C ALA A 48 -3.14 9.33 0.85
N ARG A 49 -3.42 10.60 1.15
CA ARG A 49 -4.78 11.07 1.31
C ARG A 49 -4.99 12.45 0.69
N GLU A 50 -6.08 12.58 -0.07
CA GLU A 50 -6.50 13.84 -0.70
C GLU A 50 -5.38 14.45 -1.58
N VAL A 51 -4.66 13.58 -2.29
CA VAL A 51 -3.50 13.96 -3.12
C VAL A 51 -3.58 13.35 -4.51
N PHE A 52 -2.74 13.83 -5.40
CA PHE A 52 -2.60 13.31 -6.76
C PHE A 52 -1.13 13.20 -7.16
N ASP A 53 -0.86 12.45 -8.24
CA ASP A 53 0.48 12.19 -8.75
C ASP A 53 1.42 11.59 -7.69
N VAL A 54 1.03 10.43 -7.15
CA VAL A 54 1.82 9.68 -6.17
C VAL A 54 2.45 8.47 -6.84
N PHE A 55 3.76 8.31 -6.65
CA PHE A 55 4.54 7.22 -7.25
C PHE A 55 5.25 6.42 -6.14
N CYS A 56 4.97 5.13 -6.07
CA CYS A 56 5.66 4.18 -5.19
C CYS A 56 6.38 3.15 -6.05
N GLU A 57 7.70 3.21 -6.09
CA GLU A 57 8.50 2.42 -7.02
C GLU A 57 9.59 1.60 -6.31
N TYR A 58 9.74 0.34 -6.69
CA TYR A 58 10.79 -0.56 -6.21
C TYR A 58 10.87 -0.63 -4.68
N GLY A 59 9.71 -0.72 -4.04
CA GLY A 59 9.62 -0.82 -2.59
C GLY A 59 9.54 -2.26 -2.12
N GLU A 60 10.03 -2.51 -0.92
CA GLU A 60 9.88 -3.75 -0.20
C GLU A 60 9.40 -3.49 1.22
N THR A 61 8.35 -4.15 1.62
CA THR A 61 7.85 -4.13 2.99
C THR A 61 7.56 -5.55 3.44
N THR A 62 8.42 -6.05 4.30
CA THR A 62 8.29 -7.37 4.89
C THR A 62 8.23 -7.21 6.40
N CYS A 63 7.04 -7.30 6.94
CA CYS A 63 6.82 -7.21 8.37
C CYS A 63 6.15 -8.49 8.85
N HIS A 64 6.24 -8.75 10.14
CA HIS A 64 5.47 -9.82 10.76
C HIS A 64 3.99 -9.67 10.35
N PRO A 65 3.29 -10.78 10.05
CA PRO A 65 1.88 -10.72 9.72
C PRO A 65 1.13 -10.10 10.89
N ALA A 66 1.01 -8.78 10.82
CA ALA A 66 0.27 -8.05 11.81
C ALA A 66 -1.20 -8.47 11.75
N GLU A 67 -1.82 -8.40 12.88
CA GLU A 67 -3.24 -8.67 13.02
C GLU A 67 -4.09 -7.75 12.13
N ASN A 68 -5.36 -7.96 12.13
CA ASN A 68 -6.35 -7.30 11.30
C ASN A 68 -6.17 -5.77 11.19
N GLY A 69 -6.24 -5.26 9.96
CA GLY A 69 -6.33 -3.82 9.69
C GLY A 69 -5.03 -3.09 9.40
N SER A 70 -3.88 -3.78 9.31
CA SER A 70 -2.63 -3.14 8.87
C SER A 70 -2.42 -3.30 7.37
N TYR A 71 -1.95 -2.24 6.73
CA TYR A 71 -1.68 -2.20 5.31
C TYR A 71 -0.29 -1.67 5.01
N VAL A 72 0.26 -2.14 3.91
CA VAL A 72 1.53 -1.62 3.40
C VAL A 72 1.34 -0.24 2.79
N ILE A 73 0.39 -0.14 1.88
CA ILE A 73 0.02 1.09 1.21
C ILE A 73 -1.48 1.29 1.40
N CYS A 74 -1.87 2.45 1.90
CA CYS A 74 -3.25 2.88 1.97
C CYS A 74 -3.42 4.20 1.21
N ILE A 75 -4.29 4.20 0.21
CA ILE A 75 -4.63 5.40 -0.55
C ILE A 75 -6.09 5.75 -0.34
N ARG A 76 -6.37 7.03 -0.17
CA ARG A 76 -7.71 7.54 0.08
C ARG A 76 -7.93 8.87 -0.64
N ASP A 77 -9.07 8.98 -1.33
CA ASP A 77 -9.45 10.21 -2.03
C ASP A 77 -8.30 10.75 -2.92
N THR A 78 -7.76 9.85 -3.74
CA THR A 78 -6.55 10.12 -4.53
C THR A 78 -6.80 9.96 -6.01
N CYS A 79 -5.99 10.64 -6.82
CA CYS A 79 -5.97 10.38 -8.25
C CYS A 79 -4.52 10.30 -8.79
N ASN A 80 -4.39 9.58 -9.92
CA ASN A 80 -3.13 9.34 -10.61
C ASN A 80 -2.05 8.75 -9.69
N VAL A 81 -2.30 7.56 -9.19
CA VAL A 81 -1.37 6.82 -8.32
C VAL A 81 -0.69 5.70 -9.11
N HIS A 82 0.61 5.62 -9.02
CA HIS A 82 1.41 4.58 -9.65
C HIS A 82 2.14 3.75 -8.59
N ILE A 83 2.03 2.43 -8.69
CA ILE A 83 2.69 1.50 -7.79
C ILE A 83 3.41 0.45 -8.64
N ASP A 84 4.73 0.56 -8.73
CA ASP A 84 5.53 -0.26 -9.61
C ASP A 84 6.60 -1.06 -8.88
N ASN A 85 6.66 -2.36 -9.18
CA ASN A 85 7.66 -3.28 -8.60
C ASN A 85 7.68 -3.24 -7.06
N TYR A 86 6.50 -3.27 -6.45
CA TYR A 86 6.39 -3.24 -5.00
C TYR A 86 6.14 -4.62 -4.43
N TYR A 87 6.95 -5.01 -3.43
CA TYR A 87 6.82 -6.25 -2.70
C TYR A 87 6.34 -5.97 -1.28
N GLY A 88 5.05 -6.12 -1.04
CA GLY A 88 4.42 -5.74 0.21
C GLY A 88 3.68 -6.88 0.89
N LEU A 89 4.37 -7.64 1.72
CA LEU A 89 3.77 -8.77 2.48
C LEU A 89 3.45 -8.42 3.94
N HIS A 90 3.27 -7.15 4.24
CA HIS A 90 2.85 -6.72 5.56
C HIS A 90 1.33 -6.75 5.71
N GLY A 91 0.87 -7.28 6.82
CA GLY A 91 -0.53 -7.26 7.24
C GLY A 91 -1.50 -7.71 6.14
N TRP A 92 -2.39 -6.82 5.77
CA TRP A 92 -3.37 -7.06 4.72
C TRP A 92 -2.91 -6.63 3.32
N GLY A 93 -1.76 -5.97 3.20
CA GLY A 93 -1.18 -5.58 1.92
C GLY A 93 -1.61 -4.18 1.46
N PHE A 94 -2.29 -4.07 0.33
CA PHE A 94 -2.72 -2.80 -0.26
C PHE A 94 -4.17 -2.47 0.06
N GLN A 95 -4.45 -1.21 0.41
CA GLN A 95 -5.80 -0.69 0.57
C GLN A 95 -6.06 0.55 -0.28
N GLY A 96 -7.15 0.49 -1.03
CA GLY A 96 -7.81 1.66 -1.61
C GLY A 96 -9.09 1.99 -0.82
N HIS A 97 -9.28 3.25 -0.46
CA HIS A 97 -10.41 3.67 0.36
C HIS A 97 -11.00 4.99 -0.12
N HIS A 98 -12.32 5.12 -0.11
CA HIS A 98 -13.05 6.27 -0.64
C HIS A 98 -12.85 6.47 -2.14
N GLY A 99 -12.86 7.66 -2.67
CA GLY A 99 -12.76 7.93 -4.09
C GLY A 99 -11.33 7.79 -4.63
N ILE A 100 -11.09 6.82 -5.49
CA ILE A 100 -9.80 6.66 -6.18
C ILE A 100 -10.04 6.75 -7.67
N LYS A 101 -9.23 7.54 -8.38
CA LYS A 101 -9.28 7.65 -9.83
C LYS A 101 -7.88 7.57 -10.45
N GLY A 102 -7.71 6.65 -11.40
CA GLY A 102 -6.42 6.45 -12.05
C GLY A 102 -5.39 5.83 -11.10
N LEU A 103 -5.54 4.56 -10.78
CA LEU A 103 -4.54 3.76 -10.09
C LEU A 103 -3.91 2.77 -11.06
N TYR A 104 -2.61 2.83 -11.21
CA TYR A 104 -1.82 1.98 -12.10
C TYR A 104 -0.81 1.18 -11.30
N GLY A 105 -1.02 -0.12 -11.21
CA GLY A 105 -0.10 -1.05 -10.55
C GLY A 105 0.62 -1.95 -11.56
N ASN A 106 1.93 -2.13 -11.45
CA ASN A 106 2.67 -2.98 -12.35
C ASN A 106 3.73 -3.79 -11.60
N ARG A 107 3.74 -5.12 -11.81
CA ARG A 107 4.65 -6.08 -11.17
C ARG A 107 4.66 -5.98 -9.64
N ASN A 108 3.49 -6.01 -9.03
CA ASN A 108 3.35 -5.89 -7.60
C ASN A 108 3.05 -7.23 -6.94
N THR A 109 3.51 -7.39 -5.71
CA THR A 109 3.17 -8.53 -4.86
C THR A 109 2.61 -8.02 -3.53
N PHE A 110 1.38 -8.42 -3.20
CA PHE A 110 0.74 -8.08 -1.94
C PHE A 110 0.12 -9.32 -1.26
N ASN A 111 -0.09 -9.26 0.04
CA ASN A 111 -0.88 -10.27 0.74
C ASN A 111 -2.36 -10.23 0.35
N ARG A 112 -2.88 -9.02 0.14
CA ARG A 112 -4.26 -8.73 -0.24
C ARG A 112 -4.29 -7.42 -1.02
N VAL A 113 -5.27 -7.32 -1.90
CA VAL A 113 -5.69 -6.05 -2.50
C VAL A 113 -7.11 -5.79 -2.07
N ASP A 114 -7.36 -4.66 -1.42
CA ASP A 114 -8.61 -4.39 -0.73
C ASP A 114 -9.12 -2.98 -1.04
N PHE A 115 -10.26 -2.91 -1.70
CA PHE A 115 -10.91 -1.64 -2.01
C PHE A 115 -12.24 -1.55 -1.24
N HIS A 116 -12.37 -0.51 -0.43
CA HIS A 116 -13.52 -0.25 0.44
C HIS A 116 -14.39 0.89 -0.06
N SER A 117 -14.51 1.12 -1.31
CA SER A 117 -15.40 2.11 -1.90
C SER A 117 -15.17 2.24 -3.39
N PHE A 118 -15.47 3.42 -3.94
CA PHE A 118 -15.41 3.67 -5.36
C PHE A 118 -13.97 3.76 -5.87
N GLY A 119 -13.69 3.04 -6.94
CA GLY A 119 -12.46 3.16 -7.72
C GLY A 119 -12.79 3.23 -9.20
N TYR A 120 -12.18 4.16 -9.90
CA TYR A 120 -12.31 4.36 -11.34
C TYR A 120 -10.93 4.29 -11.98
N ASP A 121 -10.85 3.73 -13.19
CA ASP A 121 -9.59 3.58 -13.91
C ASP A 121 -8.53 2.86 -13.05
N VAL A 122 -8.91 1.74 -12.42
CA VAL A 122 -8.00 0.94 -11.60
C VAL A 122 -7.46 -0.21 -12.43
N PHE A 123 -6.17 -0.20 -12.64
CA PHE A 123 -5.49 -1.17 -13.48
C PHE A 123 -4.30 -1.79 -12.76
N PHE A 124 -4.26 -3.11 -12.73
CA PHE A 124 -3.10 -3.88 -12.27
C PHE A 124 -2.60 -4.82 -13.37
N LYS A 125 -1.31 -4.75 -13.65
CA LYS A 125 -0.62 -5.69 -14.50
C LYS A 125 0.41 -6.48 -13.71
N ASP A 126 0.52 -7.77 -13.98
CA ASP A 126 1.45 -8.68 -13.28
C ASP A 126 1.31 -8.60 -11.76
N LEU A 127 0.08 -8.67 -11.27
CA LEU A 127 -0.23 -8.65 -9.83
C LEU A 127 -0.16 -10.07 -9.24
N THR A 128 0.61 -10.21 -8.18
CA THR A 128 0.63 -11.43 -7.35
C THR A 128 0.00 -11.16 -5.99
N VAL A 129 -1.00 -11.96 -5.62
CA VAL A 129 -1.62 -11.93 -4.29
C VAL A 129 -1.30 -13.23 -3.57
N LYS A 130 -0.54 -13.17 -2.46
CA LYS A 130 0.03 -14.36 -1.82
C LYS A 130 -0.78 -14.93 -0.65
N GLY A 131 -1.43 -14.10 0.11
CA GLY A 131 -1.94 -14.55 1.40
C GLY A 131 -3.46 -14.57 1.54
N ARG A 132 -4.15 -13.68 0.87
CA ARG A 132 -5.58 -13.47 1.05
C ARG A 132 -6.31 -13.28 -0.29
N GLN A 133 -7.31 -12.45 -0.31
CA GLN A 133 -8.18 -12.25 -1.47
C GLN A 133 -7.98 -10.87 -2.10
N ILE A 134 -8.49 -10.71 -3.29
CA ILE A 134 -8.77 -9.42 -3.89
C ILE A 134 -10.21 -9.08 -3.52
N ASN A 135 -10.42 -7.96 -2.85
CA ASN A 135 -11.73 -7.47 -2.45
C ASN A 135 -11.99 -6.13 -3.15
N LEU A 136 -12.98 -6.11 -4.00
CA LEU A 136 -13.36 -4.94 -4.80
C LEU A 136 -14.78 -4.54 -4.41
N GLN A 137 -14.92 -3.61 -3.48
CA GLN A 137 -16.21 -3.08 -3.05
C GLN A 137 -16.47 -1.75 -3.74
N GLY A 138 -17.55 -1.70 -4.48
CA GLY A 138 -18.02 -0.47 -5.14
C GLY A 138 -16.99 0.09 -6.13
N GLY A 139 -17.14 0.08 -7.32
CA GLY A 139 -16.25 0.59 -8.31
C GLY A 139 -16.74 0.16 -9.68
N ASN A 140 -16.48 0.93 -10.69
CA ASN A 140 -17.08 0.69 -11.97
C ASN A 140 -16.07 0.27 -13.05
N GLU A 141 -14.77 0.49 -12.84
CA GLU A 141 -13.78 0.19 -13.87
C GLU A 141 -12.52 -0.41 -13.27
N TRP A 142 -12.42 -1.73 -13.33
CA TRP A 142 -11.30 -2.50 -12.82
C TRP A 142 -10.70 -3.37 -13.92
N SER A 143 -9.40 -3.38 -14.04
CA SER A 143 -8.69 -4.32 -14.89
C SER A 143 -7.51 -4.94 -14.16
N ILE A 144 -7.42 -6.27 -14.24
CA ILE A 144 -6.28 -7.02 -13.72
C ILE A 144 -5.78 -7.90 -14.86
N GLU A 145 -4.57 -7.65 -15.31
CA GLU A 145 -3.91 -8.39 -16.38
C GLU A 145 -2.69 -9.14 -15.87
N LYS A 146 -2.40 -10.25 -16.54
CA LYS A 146 -1.22 -11.06 -16.30
C LYS A 146 -0.17 -10.81 -17.37
#